data_df78cfa196063544973c2feeaaf5e3b4
#
_entry.id   df78cfa196063544973c2feeaaf5e3b4
#
_cell.length_a   1.000
_cell.length_b   1.000
_cell.length_c   1.000
_cell.angle_alpha   90.00
_cell.angle_beta   90.00
_cell.angle_gamma   90.00
#
_symmetry.space_group_name_H-M   'P 1'
#
loop_
_entity.id
_entity.type
_entity.pdbx_description
1 polymer ?
#
loop_
_entity_poly.entity_id
_entity_poly.type
_entity_poly.pdbx_seq_one_letter_code
_entity_poly.pdbx_strand_id
1 'polypeptide(L)'
;MNLVVLLSRVPWPLDKGDKLRAYHQIRELSKNHSIDLIALNDQKIHPDTEKELLKYCRSIHIVKLPKWAIFWNIIKAFFSNKPLQIGYFYNSTAHRKVQSIISQVKPNHIYGQLVRVAEYIKDESTAKTLDFQDALSEGLRRRMDKVSGVKTLIFKMEYNRLRKYEVDMLAMFDHTTMITTQDRDLIQSLQNAEITVVPNGVDMEFFHPISMEKTYDVVFTGNMNYPPNIMAAKFLVNDILPLIQQQKPDTRLLIAGASPHPSVKALASESVTVSGWLDDIRTAYASSKIFVAPMQIGTGLQNKLLEAMAMKIPSVCSDLANKALAANTNTEIRVAAAQDAKAFAGHIIELLGDEGKAKEQAEKAYKFVLNSYSWKSSVEVLEQAMFGEKEQ
;
A
#
# COMPACT_ATOMS: atom_id res chain seq x y z
N MET A 1 -3.06 -23.66 -12.77
CA MET A 1 -4.39 -23.28 -13.31
C MET A 1 -4.24 -22.10 -14.25
N ASN A 2 -5.25 -21.83 -15.11
CA ASN A 2 -5.31 -20.62 -15.92
C ASN A 2 -6.02 -19.52 -15.14
N LEU A 3 -5.35 -18.41 -14.90
CA LEU A 3 -5.84 -17.30 -14.10
C LEU A 3 -5.93 -16.03 -14.95
N VAL A 4 -7.09 -15.39 -14.98
CA VAL A 4 -7.22 -14.03 -15.49
C VAL A 4 -7.06 -13.05 -14.33
N VAL A 5 -6.11 -12.12 -14.47
CA VAL A 5 -5.92 -11.00 -13.51
C VAL A 5 -6.43 -9.73 -14.17
N LEU A 6 -7.46 -9.10 -13.57
CA LEU A 6 -8.04 -7.85 -14.06
C LEU A 6 -7.68 -6.68 -13.14
N LEU A 7 -7.00 -5.67 -13.68
CA LEU A 7 -6.52 -4.51 -12.94
C LEU A 7 -7.12 -3.20 -13.45
N SER A 8 -7.34 -2.27 -12.53
CA SER A 8 -7.79 -0.91 -12.86
C SER A 8 -6.70 -0.04 -13.50
N ARG A 9 -5.42 -0.49 -13.47
CA ARG A 9 -4.25 0.18 -14.04
C ARG A 9 -3.20 -0.84 -14.45
N VAL A 10 -2.35 -0.44 -15.38
CA VAL A 10 -1.14 -1.21 -15.74
C VAL A 10 -0.18 -1.23 -14.54
N PRO A 11 0.29 -2.41 -14.07
CA PRO A 11 1.03 -2.54 -12.81
C PRO A 11 2.53 -2.16 -12.92
N TRP A 12 2.95 -1.50 -13.98
CA TRP A 12 4.31 -1.02 -14.19
C TRP A 12 4.30 0.43 -14.70
N PRO A 13 5.21 1.32 -14.26
CA PRO A 13 6.22 1.16 -13.18
C PRO A 13 5.59 1.13 -11.78
N LEU A 14 6.38 0.74 -10.75
CA LEU A 14 5.94 0.52 -9.37
C LEU A 14 5.85 1.82 -8.55
N ASP A 15 5.27 2.86 -9.11
CA ASP A 15 5.18 4.22 -8.55
C ASP A 15 3.99 4.43 -7.59
N LYS A 16 3.09 3.43 -7.49
CA LYS A 16 1.87 3.47 -6.66
C LYS A 16 1.65 2.15 -5.94
N GLY A 17 1.03 2.21 -4.75
CA GLY A 17 0.79 1.02 -3.92
C GLY A 17 -0.06 -0.06 -4.60
N ASP A 18 -1.11 0.32 -5.33
CA ASP A 18 -1.94 -0.61 -6.09
C ASP A 18 -1.17 -1.33 -7.19
N LYS A 19 -0.26 -0.63 -7.89
CA LYS A 19 0.60 -1.23 -8.90
C LYS A 19 1.65 -2.16 -8.30
N LEU A 20 2.30 -1.73 -7.22
CA LEU A 20 3.29 -2.51 -6.49
C LEU A 20 2.68 -3.84 -6.01
N ARG A 21 1.49 -3.79 -5.37
CA ARG A 21 0.76 -4.97 -4.93
C ARG A 21 0.45 -5.91 -6.09
N ALA A 22 -0.15 -5.39 -7.17
CA ALA A 22 -0.48 -6.17 -8.35
C ALA A 22 0.73 -6.86 -8.97
N TYR A 23 1.82 -6.14 -9.14
CA TYR A 23 3.05 -6.67 -9.72
C TYR A 23 3.62 -7.83 -8.92
N HIS A 24 3.77 -7.66 -7.60
CA HIS A 24 4.33 -8.72 -6.77
C HIS A 24 3.38 -9.91 -6.61
N GLN A 25 2.06 -9.68 -6.54
CA GLN A 25 1.09 -10.78 -6.55
C GLN A 25 1.16 -11.56 -7.86
N ILE A 26 1.22 -10.89 -9.03
CA ILE A 26 1.40 -11.55 -10.32
C ILE A 26 2.71 -12.33 -10.36
N ARG A 27 3.82 -11.76 -9.88
CA ARG A 27 5.13 -12.43 -9.82
C ARG A 27 5.08 -13.73 -9.01
N GLU A 28 4.49 -13.69 -7.83
CA GLU A 28 4.40 -14.87 -6.97
C GLU A 28 3.40 -15.91 -7.53
N LEU A 29 2.19 -15.48 -7.94
CA LEU A 29 1.17 -16.36 -8.53
C LEU A 29 1.67 -17.05 -9.81
N SER A 30 2.52 -16.40 -10.60
CA SER A 30 3.05 -16.96 -11.84
C SER A 30 3.95 -18.19 -11.63
N LYS A 31 4.42 -18.43 -10.41
CA LYS A 31 5.19 -19.64 -10.08
C LYS A 31 4.34 -20.91 -10.16
N ASN A 32 3.04 -20.81 -9.88
CA ASN A 32 2.09 -21.91 -9.78
C ASN A 32 0.98 -21.86 -10.84
N HIS A 33 0.76 -20.71 -11.48
CA HIS A 33 -0.37 -20.44 -12.38
C HIS A 33 0.07 -19.80 -13.70
N SER A 34 -0.68 -20.10 -14.77
CA SER A 34 -0.54 -19.39 -16.05
C SER A 34 -1.44 -18.15 -16.01
N ILE A 35 -0.86 -16.96 -16.13
CA ILE A 35 -1.54 -15.70 -15.94
C ILE A 35 -1.81 -14.99 -17.27
N ASP A 36 -3.05 -14.62 -17.51
CA ASP A 36 -3.45 -13.68 -18.56
C ASP A 36 -3.84 -12.36 -17.90
N LEU A 37 -3.06 -11.31 -18.15
CA LEU A 37 -3.27 -10.00 -17.56
C LEU A 37 -4.18 -9.14 -18.42
N ILE A 38 -5.24 -8.61 -17.85
CA ILE A 38 -6.08 -7.56 -18.43
C ILE A 38 -5.92 -6.29 -17.56
N ALA A 39 -5.41 -5.21 -18.14
CA ALA A 39 -5.24 -3.95 -17.43
C ALA A 39 -5.99 -2.81 -18.13
N LEU A 40 -6.86 -2.12 -17.40
CA LEU A 40 -7.45 -0.87 -17.87
C LEU A 40 -6.38 0.22 -17.91
N ASN A 41 -6.45 1.13 -18.87
CA ASN A 41 -5.44 2.19 -18.99
C ASN A 41 -6.01 3.50 -19.54
N ASP A 42 -5.80 4.58 -18.81
CA ASP A 42 -6.13 5.96 -19.18
C ASP A 42 -4.89 6.86 -19.34
N GLN A 43 -3.68 6.29 -19.17
CA GLN A 43 -2.41 7.00 -19.13
C GLN A 43 -1.46 6.54 -20.24
N LYS A 44 -0.34 7.25 -20.35
CA LYS A 44 0.76 6.81 -21.21
C LYS A 44 1.43 5.57 -20.62
N ILE A 45 1.66 4.57 -21.46
CA ILE A 45 2.31 3.31 -21.05
C ILE A 45 3.83 3.54 -21.04
N HIS A 46 4.50 3.01 -20.01
CA HIS A 46 5.97 3.04 -19.94
C HIS A 46 6.54 2.08 -21.00
N PRO A 47 7.64 2.43 -21.69
CA PRO A 47 8.21 1.60 -22.76
C PRO A 47 8.55 0.16 -22.34
N ASP A 48 9.04 -0.02 -21.12
CA ASP A 48 9.47 -1.33 -20.60
C ASP A 48 8.32 -2.19 -20.04
N THR A 49 7.08 -1.67 -20.05
CA THR A 49 5.92 -2.35 -19.42
C THR A 49 5.72 -3.78 -19.94
N GLU A 50 5.71 -3.96 -21.25
CA GLU A 50 5.47 -5.27 -21.85
C GLU A 50 6.62 -6.23 -21.54
N LYS A 51 7.86 -5.78 -21.70
CA LYS A 51 9.07 -6.56 -21.37
C LYS A 51 9.08 -7.02 -19.91
N GLU A 52 8.68 -6.15 -18.97
CA GLU A 52 8.67 -6.49 -17.55
C GLU A 52 7.54 -7.47 -17.20
N LEU A 53 6.35 -7.24 -17.71
CA LEU A 53 5.19 -8.06 -17.36
C LEU A 53 5.15 -9.42 -18.07
N LEU A 54 5.72 -9.55 -19.29
CA LEU A 54 5.85 -10.84 -19.98
C LEU A 54 6.79 -11.83 -19.29
N LYS A 55 7.58 -11.40 -18.29
CA LYS A 55 8.34 -12.31 -17.44
C LYS A 55 7.43 -13.23 -16.59
N TYR A 56 6.21 -12.79 -16.33
CA TYR A 56 5.29 -13.42 -15.38
C TYR A 56 3.92 -13.75 -15.99
N CYS A 57 3.56 -13.09 -17.09
CA CYS A 57 2.26 -13.26 -17.73
C CYS A 57 2.40 -14.01 -19.06
N ARG A 58 1.50 -14.96 -19.33
CA ARG A 58 1.36 -15.62 -20.62
C ARG A 58 0.92 -14.65 -21.70
N SER A 59 -0.01 -13.76 -21.37
CA SER A 59 -0.50 -12.71 -22.26
C SER A 59 -0.81 -11.41 -21.49
N ILE A 60 -0.74 -10.28 -22.20
CA ILE A 60 -1.03 -8.96 -21.65
C ILE A 60 -2.00 -8.24 -22.56
N HIS A 61 -3.14 -7.84 -22.01
CA HIS A 61 -4.20 -7.12 -22.70
C HIS A 61 -4.41 -5.75 -22.08
N ILE A 62 -3.88 -4.70 -22.68
CA ILE A 62 -4.11 -3.32 -22.21
C ILE A 62 -5.36 -2.77 -22.89
N VAL A 63 -6.36 -2.47 -22.07
CA VAL A 63 -7.66 -1.97 -22.50
C VAL A 63 -7.75 -0.47 -22.25
N LYS A 64 -7.67 0.31 -23.32
CA LYS A 64 -7.66 1.78 -23.25
C LYS A 64 -9.02 2.33 -22.84
N LEU A 65 -8.99 3.26 -21.86
CA LEU A 65 -10.14 4.08 -21.46
C LEU A 65 -9.97 5.49 -22.07
N PRO A 66 -10.74 5.86 -23.10
CA PRO A 66 -10.63 7.18 -23.73
C PRO A 66 -11.09 8.28 -22.75
N LYS A 67 -10.32 9.37 -22.64
CA LYS A 67 -10.62 10.48 -21.72
C LYS A 67 -12.00 11.10 -21.93
N TRP A 68 -12.44 11.23 -23.20
CA TRP A 68 -13.79 11.73 -23.51
C TRP A 68 -14.90 10.79 -22.99
N ALA A 69 -14.70 9.47 -23.05
CA ALA A 69 -15.64 8.50 -22.51
C ALA A 69 -15.68 8.54 -20.97
N ILE A 70 -14.51 8.69 -20.33
CA ILE A 70 -14.41 8.89 -18.87
C ILE A 70 -15.26 10.11 -18.46
N PHE A 71 -15.10 11.24 -19.13
CA PHE A 71 -15.85 12.47 -18.82
C PHE A 71 -17.39 12.22 -18.87
N TRP A 72 -17.88 11.64 -19.95
CA TRP A 72 -19.31 11.35 -20.09
C TRP A 72 -19.80 10.30 -19.08
N ASN A 73 -18.99 9.31 -18.75
CA ASN A 73 -19.36 8.30 -17.77
C ASN A 73 -19.43 8.87 -16.35
N ILE A 74 -18.56 9.82 -15.99
CA ILE A 74 -18.65 10.55 -14.71
C ILE A 74 -19.96 11.34 -14.64
N ILE A 75 -20.32 12.05 -15.72
CA ILE A 75 -21.60 12.78 -15.78
C ILE A 75 -22.78 11.82 -15.60
N LYS A 76 -22.81 10.71 -16.32
CA LYS A 76 -23.86 9.67 -16.17
C LYS A 76 -23.90 9.12 -14.73
N ALA A 77 -22.75 8.85 -14.13
CA ALA A 77 -22.67 8.37 -12.75
C ALA A 77 -23.19 9.41 -11.75
N PHE A 78 -22.92 10.70 -11.99
CA PHE A 78 -23.41 11.79 -11.14
C PHE A 78 -24.95 11.80 -11.06
N PHE A 79 -25.63 11.60 -12.18
CA PHE A 79 -27.10 11.54 -12.29
C PHE A 79 -27.70 10.15 -12.04
N SER A 80 -26.87 9.16 -11.68
CA SER A 80 -27.29 7.82 -11.31
C SER A 80 -26.99 7.53 -9.84
N ASN A 81 -27.32 6.34 -9.36
CA ASN A 81 -26.93 5.89 -8.02
C ASN A 81 -25.55 5.23 -7.99
N LYS A 82 -24.80 5.21 -9.12
CA LYS A 82 -23.45 4.64 -9.15
C LYS A 82 -22.40 5.60 -8.56
N PRO A 83 -21.38 5.09 -7.87
CA PRO A 83 -20.25 5.90 -7.43
C PRO A 83 -19.50 6.52 -8.62
N LEU A 84 -19.02 7.74 -8.46
CA LEU A 84 -18.25 8.45 -9.50
C LEU A 84 -16.96 7.71 -9.87
N GLN A 85 -16.31 7.08 -8.88
CA GLN A 85 -15.12 6.25 -9.13
C GLN A 85 -15.44 5.06 -10.03
N ILE A 86 -16.59 4.43 -9.86
CA ILE A 86 -17.01 3.32 -10.72
C ILE A 86 -17.35 3.85 -12.13
N GLY A 87 -18.03 4.98 -12.21
CA GLY A 87 -18.26 5.66 -13.49
C GLY A 87 -16.98 6.03 -14.23
N TYR A 88 -15.94 6.46 -13.51
CA TYR A 88 -14.62 6.76 -14.09
C TYR A 88 -14.00 5.57 -14.81
N PHE A 89 -14.01 4.40 -14.16
CA PHE A 89 -13.32 3.20 -14.68
C PHE A 89 -14.18 2.35 -15.59
N TYR A 90 -15.52 2.45 -15.54
CA TYR A 90 -16.40 1.65 -16.36
C TYR A 90 -16.56 2.24 -17.77
N ASN A 91 -16.43 1.38 -18.78
CA ASN A 91 -16.72 1.72 -20.17
C ASN A 91 -17.30 0.50 -20.90
N SER A 92 -18.45 0.65 -21.57
CA SER A 92 -19.16 -0.47 -22.20
C SER A 92 -18.37 -1.12 -23.36
N THR A 93 -17.57 -0.36 -24.09
CA THR A 93 -16.71 -0.91 -25.15
C THR A 93 -15.55 -1.69 -24.54
N ALA A 94 -14.94 -1.16 -23.46
CA ALA A 94 -13.92 -1.86 -22.69
C ALA A 94 -14.50 -3.14 -22.08
N HIS A 95 -15.73 -3.08 -21.54
CA HIS A 95 -16.43 -4.25 -20.98
C HIS A 95 -16.55 -5.35 -22.02
N ARG A 96 -17.08 -5.07 -23.22
CA ARG A 96 -17.18 -6.07 -24.31
C ARG A 96 -15.84 -6.66 -24.68
N LYS A 97 -14.74 -5.87 -24.67
CA LYS A 97 -13.39 -6.35 -24.92
C LYS A 97 -12.91 -7.29 -23.83
N VAL A 98 -13.12 -6.94 -22.55
CA VAL A 98 -12.78 -7.78 -21.40
C VAL A 98 -13.54 -9.11 -21.49
N GLN A 99 -14.84 -9.09 -21.76
CA GLN A 99 -15.67 -10.28 -21.94
C GLN A 99 -15.18 -11.17 -23.08
N SER A 100 -14.81 -10.58 -24.22
CA SER A 100 -14.24 -11.32 -25.34
C SER A 100 -12.93 -12.02 -24.98
N ILE A 101 -12.05 -11.36 -24.22
CA ILE A 101 -10.79 -11.95 -23.75
C ILE A 101 -11.07 -13.11 -22.79
N ILE A 102 -11.93 -12.92 -21.79
CA ILE A 102 -12.30 -13.97 -20.82
C ILE A 102 -12.86 -15.20 -21.55
N SER A 103 -13.77 -15.00 -22.54
CA SER A 103 -14.37 -16.08 -23.32
C SER A 103 -13.34 -16.84 -24.18
N GLN A 104 -12.28 -16.17 -24.65
CA GLN A 104 -11.20 -16.79 -25.41
C GLN A 104 -10.22 -17.57 -24.50
N VAL A 105 -9.85 -16.99 -23.37
CA VAL A 105 -8.90 -17.56 -22.40
C VAL A 105 -9.51 -18.73 -21.65
N LYS A 106 -10.82 -18.69 -21.35
CA LYS A 106 -11.54 -19.67 -20.54
C LYS A 106 -10.81 -19.97 -19.23
N PRO A 107 -10.64 -18.97 -18.34
CA PRO A 107 -9.87 -19.14 -17.12
C PRO A 107 -10.55 -20.09 -16.15
N ASN A 108 -9.77 -20.73 -15.28
CA ASN A 108 -10.28 -21.48 -14.14
C ASN A 108 -10.74 -20.54 -13.00
N HIS A 109 -10.12 -19.35 -12.91
CA HIS A 109 -10.46 -18.35 -11.90
C HIS A 109 -10.17 -16.93 -12.41
N ILE A 110 -10.94 -15.95 -11.94
CA ILE A 110 -10.75 -14.54 -12.25
C ILE A 110 -10.40 -13.79 -10.96
N TYR A 111 -9.26 -13.10 -10.96
CA TYR A 111 -8.82 -12.24 -9.86
C TYR A 111 -8.92 -10.78 -10.26
N GLY A 112 -9.84 -10.04 -9.64
CA GLY A 112 -10.03 -8.61 -9.83
C GLY A 112 -9.41 -7.80 -8.69
N GLN A 113 -8.70 -6.72 -9.01
CA GLN A 113 -8.08 -5.86 -8.01
C GLN A 113 -8.71 -4.47 -8.00
N LEU A 114 -9.11 -4.03 -6.83
CA LEU A 114 -9.92 -2.86 -6.53
C LEU A 114 -11.38 -2.99 -7.04
N VAL A 115 -12.28 -2.52 -6.23
CA VAL A 115 -13.73 -2.48 -6.54
C VAL A 115 -14.06 -1.77 -7.87
N ARG A 116 -13.11 -1.00 -8.40
CA ARG A 116 -13.18 -0.28 -9.68
C ARG A 116 -13.34 -1.19 -10.90
N VAL A 117 -12.88 -2.43 -10.81
CA VAL A 117 -13.00 -3.41 -11.91
C VAL A 117 -14.18 -4.34 -11.76
N ALA A 118 -14.89 -4.28 -10.64
CA ALA A 118 -15.97 -5.21 -10.33
C ALA A 118 -17.07 -5.26 -11.41
N GLU A 119 -17.47 -4.12 -11.98
CA GLU A 119 -18.47 -4.05 -13.06
C GLU A 119 -18.12 -4.88 -14.30
N TYR A 120 -16.85 -5.22 -14.48
CA TYR A 120 -16.38 -6.00 -15.64
C TYR A 120 -16.53 -7.50 -15.46
N ILE A 121 -16.60 -7.98 -14.21
CA ILE A 121 -16.52 -9.42 -13.92
C ILE A 121 -17.55 -9.93 -12.91
N LYS A 122 -18.34 -9.04 -12.29
CA LYS A 122 -19.33 -9.43 -11.27
C LYS A 122 -20.38 -10.44 -11.78
N ASP A 123 -20.74 -10.35 -13.06
CA ASP A 123 -21.76 -11.20 -13.69
C ASP A 123 -21.18 -12.46 -14.36
N GLU A 124 -19.85 -12.69 -14.25
CA GLU A 124 -19.21 -13.91 -14.76
C GLU A 124 -19.59 -15.14 -13.94
N SER A 125 -19.77 -16.27 -14.61
CA SER A 125 -20.04 -17.56 -13.97
C SER A 125 -18.78 -18.28 -13.50
N THR A 126 -17.61 -17.89 -14.00
CA THR A 126 -16.32 -18.41 -13.55
C THR A 126 -16.05 -17.96 -12.12
N ALA A 127 -15.51 -18.85 -11.29
CA ALA A 127 -15.08 -18.53 -9.92
C ALA A 127 -14.22 -17.28 -9.90
N LYS A 128 -14.52 -16.36 -8.98
CA LYS A 128 -13.92 -15.03 -8.99
C LYS A 128 -13.65 -14.47 -7.59
N THR A 129 -12.50 -13.86 -7.45
CA THR A 129 -12.08 -13.14 -6.24
C THR A 129 -11.94 -11.66 -6.51
N LEU A 130 -12.43 -10.82 -5.60
CA LEU A 130 -12.21 -9.38 -5.61
C LEU A 130 -11.34 -8.95 -4.44
N ASP A 131 -10.16 -8.40 -4.77
CA ASP A 131 -9.30 -7.73 -3.79
C ASP A 131 -9.70 -6.25 -3.68
N PHE A 132 -10.38 -5.90 -2.60
CA PHE A 132 -10.79 -4.52 -2.34
C PHE A 132 -9.60 -3.61 -2.05
N GLN A 133 -8.50 -4.18 -1.53
CA GLN A 133 -7.33 -3.53 -0.94
C GLN A 133 -7.70 -2.75 0.34
N ASP A 134 -8.37 -1.60 0.18
CA ASP A 134 -8.77 -0.70 1.26
C ASP A 134 -10.29 -0.48 1.23
N ALA A 135 -10.87 -0.04 2.34
CA ALA A 135 -12.22 0.50 2.39
C ALA A 135 -12.23 1.91 1.74
N LEU A 136 -12.43 1.97 0.42
CA LEU A 136 -12.35 3.23 -0.33
C LEU A 136 -13.36 4.28 0.15
N SER A 137 -14.56 3.84 0.57
CA SER A 137 -15.58 4.72 1.17
C SER A 137 -15.04 5.40 2.42
N GLU A 138 -14.34 4.68 3.31
CA GLU A 138 -13.76 5.25 4.52
C GLU A 138 -12.62 6.24 4.21
N GLY A 139 -11.89 6.02 3.13
CA GLY A 139 -10.94 7.00 2.60
C GLY A 139 -11.62 8.34 2.22
N LEU A 140 -12.84 8.29 1.69
CA LEU A 140 -13.64 9.49 1.42
C LEU A 140 -14.17 10.13 2.71
N ARG A 141 -14.64 9.36 3.67
CA ARG A 141 -15.11 9.85 4.97
C ARG A 141 -14.02 10.69 5.67
N ARG A 142 -12.81 10.16 5.74
CA ARG A 142 -11.65 10.86 6.34
C ARG A 142 -11.29 12.17 5.60
N ARG A 143 -11.62 12.27 4.30
CA ARG A 143 -11.41 13.52 3.53
C ARG A 143 -12.54 14.52 3.75
N MET A 144 -13.74 14.08 4.09
CA MET A 144 -14.87 14.98 4.37
C MET A 144 -14.57 15.91 5.55
N ASP A 145 -13.84 15.44 6.56
CA ASP A 145 -13.45 16.24 7.73
C ASP A 145 -12.50 17.42 7.38
N LYS A 146 -11.94 17.41 6.16
CA LYS A 146 -10.96 18.41 5.67
C LYS A 146 -11.50 19.35 4.61
N VAL A 147 -12.77 19.23 4.23
CA VAL A 147 -13.42 20.04 3.19
C VAL A 147 -14.67 20.72 3.74
N SER A 148 -15.07 21.84 3.14
CA SER A 148 -16.24 22.62 3.53
C SER A 148 -17.11 23.01 2.33
N GLY A 149 -18.34 23.44 2.61
CA GLY A 149 -19.28 23.93 1.62
C GLY A 149 -19.79 22.83 0.66
N VAL A 150 -20.03 23.18 -0.59
CA VAL A 150 -20.62 22.29 -1.63
C VAL A 150 -19.78 21.01 -1.83
N LYS A 151 -18.47 21.09 -1.64
CA LYS A 151 -17.59 19.92 -1.75
C LYS A 151 -17.94 18.84 -0.72
N THR A 152 -18.29 19.20 0.51
CA THR A 152 -18.72 18.26 1.54
C THR A 152 -19.97 17.47 1.11
N LEU A 153 -20.93 18.12 0.44
CA LEU A 153 -22.13 17.46 -0.04
C LEU A 153 -21.81 16.42 -1.12
N ILE A 154 -20.91 16.76 -2.06
CA ILE A 154 -20.47 15.83 -3.12
C ILE A 154 -19.74 14.64 -2.51
N PHE A 155 -18.83 14.88 -1.56
CA PHE A 155 -18.11 13.80 -0.86
C PHE A 155 -19.04 12.91 -0.05
N LYS A 156 -20.05 13.47 0.62
CA LYS A 156 -21.07 12.71 1.36
C LYS A 156 -21.90 11.83 0.44
N MET A 157 -22.34 12.37 -0.71
CA MET A 157 -23.05 11.60 -1.73
C MET A 157 -22.19 10.43 -2.24
N GLU A 158 -20.93 10.71 -2.61
CA GLU A 158 -20.00 9.70 -3.12
C GLU A 158 -19.69 8.63 -2.05
N TYR A 159 -19.48 9.05 -0.80
CA TYR A 159 -19.29 8.14 0.33
C TYR A 159 -20.44 7.15 0.48
N ASN A 160 -21.69 7.65 0.52
CA ASN A 160 -22.88 6.81 0.68
C ASN A 160 -23.05 5.82 -0.49
N ARG A 161 -22.81 6.29 -1.71
CA ARG A 161 -22.90 5.45 -2.91
C ARG A 161 -21.81 4.38 -2.94
N LEU A 162 -20.57 4.79 -2.64
CA LEU A 162 -19.43 3.88 -2.66
C LEU A 162 -19.54 2.84 -1.56
N ARG A 163 -19.92 3.24 -0.34
CA ARG A 163 -20.14 2.31 0.77
C ARG A 163 -21.19 1.26 0.45
N LYS A 164 -22.33 1.69 -0.12
CA LYS A 164 -23.36 0.74 -0.57
C LYS A 164 -22.82 -0.19 -1.64
N TYR A 165 -22.08 0.36 -2.62
CA TYR A 165 -21.52 -0.42 -3.72
C TYR A 165 -20.50 -1.44 -3.24
N GLU A 166 -19.62 -1.08 -2.29
CA GLU A 166 -18.67 -2.01 -1.66
C GLU A 166 -19.41 -3.18 -1.00
N VAL A 167 -20.48 -2.90 -0.25
CA VAL A 167 -21.30 -3.94 0.38
C VAL A 167 -22.01 -4.82 -0.66
N ASP A 168 -22.62 -4.23 -1.69
CA ASP A 168 -23.29 -4.98 -2.76
C ASP A 168 -22.30 -5.93 -3.48
N MET A 169 -21.04 -5.52 -3.66
CA MET A 169 -20.01 -6.33 -4.31
C MET A 169 -19.56 -7.53 -3.47
N LEU A 170 -19.65 -7.50 -2.13
CA LEU A 170 -19.33 -8.66 -1.29
C LEU A 170 -20.18 -9.89 -1.64
N ALA A 171 -21.43 -9.68 -2.01
CA ALA A 171 -22.34 -10.78 -2.38
C ALA A 171 -22.19 -11.28 -3.83
N MET A 172 -21.42 -10.54 -4.67
CA MET A 172 -21.26 -10.84 -6.09
C MET A 172 -20.00 -11.64 -6.43
N PHE A 173 -19.14 -11.86 -5.44
CA PHE A 173 -17.87 -12.56 -5.60
C PHE A 173 -17.81 -13.78 -4.68
N ASP A 174 -17.18 -14.85 -5.16
CA ASP A 174 -17.03 -16.08 -4.39
C ASP A 174 -16.10 -15.87 -3.18
N HIS A 175 -15.05 -15.07 -3.38
CA HIS A 175 -14.09 -14.70 -2.34
C HIS A 175 -13.78 -13.21 -2.42
N THR A 176 -13.54 -12.62 -1.24
CA THR A 176 -13.17 -11.20 -1.13
C THR A 176 -11.98 -11.04 -0.20
N THR A 177 -11.06 -10.13 -0.56
CA THR A 177 -9.84 -9.88 0.23
C THR A 177 -9.62 -8.40 0.52
N MET A 178 -8.93 -8.10 1.62
CA MET A 178 -8.50 -6.76 2.02
C MET A 178 -7.08 -6.79 2.60
N ILE A 179 -6.40 -5.62 2.64
CA ILE A 179 -5.02 -5.54 3.13
C ILE A 179 -4.96 -5.60 4.65
N THR A 180 -5.94 -4.99 5.36
CA THR A 180 -5.90 -4.84 6.82
C THR A 180 -7.16 -5.35 7.49
N THR A 181 -7.00 -5.85 8.73
CA THR A 181 -8.15 -6.20 9.59
C THR A 181 -9.02 -4.99 9.89
N GLN A 182 -8.42 -3.80 9.99
CA GLN A 182 -9.14 -2.56 10.25
C GLN A 182 -10.13 -2.21 9.13
N ASP A 183 -9.68 -2.26 7.87
CA ASP A 183 -10.55 -1.99 6.72
C ASP A 183 -11.59 -3.10 6.53
N ARG A 184 -11.20 -4.36 6.78
CA ARG A 184 -12.14 -5.49 6.80
C ARG A 184 -13.28 -5.25 7.79
N ASP A 185 -12.97 -4.93 9.04
CA ASP A 185 -13.95 -4.78 10.11
C ASP A 185 -14.92 -3.61 9.84
N LEU A 186 -14.45 -2.55 9.18
CA LEU A 186 -15.28 -1.41 8.76
C LEU A 186 -16.35 -1.79 7.73
N ILE A 187 -16.07 -2.74 6.84
CA ILE A 187 -17.01 -3.19 5.81
C ILE A 187 -17.79 -4.43 6.27
N GLN A 188 -17.13 -5.40 6.90
CA GLN A 188 -17.74 -6.64 7.37
C GLN A 188 -18.84 -6.40 8.41
N SER A 189 -18.70 -5.36 9.25
CA SER A 189 -19.75 -4.96 10.21
C SER A 189 -21.09 -4.59 9.55
N LEU A 190 -21.13 -4.41 8.24
CA LEU A 190 -22.31 -4.02 7.47
C LEU A 190 -23.06 -5.21 6.85
N GLN A 191 -22.38 -6.37 6.74
CA GLN A 191 -22.94 -7.60 6.16
C GLN A 191 -22.13 -8.80 6.67
N ASN A 192 -22.78 -9.93 6.96
CA ASN A 192 -22.11 -11.17 7.37
C ASN A 192 -21.37 -11.84 6.19
N ALA A 193 -20.42 -11.12 5.59
CA ALA A 193 -19.58 -11.62 4.51
C ALA A 193 -18.20 -11.94 5.04
N GLU A 194 -17.65 -13.06 4.62
CA GLU A 194 -16.28 -13.42 4.95
C GLU A 194 -15.30 -12.66 4.07
N ILE A 195 -14.41 -11.90 4.68
CA ILE A 195 -13.36 -11.15 3.99
C ILE A 195 -12.01 -11.63 4.53
N THR A 196 -11.20 -12.22 3.67
CA THR A 196 -9.86 -12.68 4.04
C THR A 196 -8.88 -11.50 4.05
N VAL A 197 -8.10 -11.39 5.12
CA VAL A 197 -7.03 -10.38 5.18
C VAL A 197 -5.78 -10.91 4.50
N VAL A 198 -5.40 -10.24 3.40
CA VAL A 198 -4.19 -10.52 2.63
C VAL A 198 -3.30 -9.27 2.68
N PRO A 199 -2.34 -9.19 3.61
CA PRO A 199 -1.52 -8.00 3.79
C PRO A 199 -0.61 -7.75 2.58
N ASN A 200 -0.12 -6.51 2.45
CA ASN A 200 0.98 -6.25 1.53
C ASN A 200 2.25 -6.93 2.03
N GLY A 201 3.04 -7.42 1.09
CA GLY A 201 4.37 -7.94 1.38
C GLY A 201 5.48 -6.90 1.16
N VAL A 202 6.68 -7.25 1.59
CA VAL A 202 7.92 -6.60 1.20
C VAL A 202 8.74 -7.53 0.31
N ASP A 203 9.45 -6.95 -0.65
CA ASP A 203 10.35 -7.71 -1.52
C ASP A 203 11.66 -8.00 -0.78
N MET A 204 11.75 -9.17 -0.15
CA MET A 204 12.91 -9.61 0.62
C MET A 204 14.15 -9.87 -0.25
N GLU A 205 13.96 -10.07 -1.57
CA GLU A 205 15.08 -10.20 -2.51
C GLU A 205 15.71 -8.83 -2.81
N PHE A 206 14.90 -7.79 -2.87
CA PHE A 206 15.38 -6.42 -3.02
C PHE A 206 15.78 -5.82 -1.68
N PHE A 207 14.89 -5.80 -0.68
CA PHE A 207 15.18 -5.26 0.65
C PHE A 207 15.91 -6.29 1.51
N HIS A 208 17.23 -6.34 1.37
CA HIS A 208 18.16 -7.12 2.20
C HIS A 208 19.29 -6.23 2.70
N PRO A 209 19.91 -6.56 3.82
CA PRO A 209 21.03 -5.78 4.33
C PRO A 209 22.16 -5.63 3.31
N ILE A 210 22.56 -4.39 3.05
CA ILE A 210 23.74 -4.04 2.25
C ILE A 210 24.77 -3.35 3.16
N SER A 211 26.06 -3.61 2.91
CA SER A 211 27.13 -3.01 3.71
C SER A 211 27.39 -1.57 3.28
N MET A 212 27.18 -0.63 4.22
CA MET A 212 27.48 0.79 4.03
C MET A 212 27.96 1.40 5.33
N GLU A 213 28.75 2.46 5.25
CA GLU A 213 29.10 3.29 6.39
C GLU A 213 27.87 3.97 6.99
N LYS A 214 27.74 3.96 8.30
CA LYS A 214 26.65 4.60 9.04
C LYS A 214 26.89 6.10 9.19
N THR A 215 26.49 6.88 8.19
CA THR A 215 26.66 8.34 8.17
C THR A 215 25.54 9.10 8.87
N TYR A 216 24.40 8.43 9.12
CA TYR A 216 23.24 9.01 9.80
C TYR A 216 22.87 8.16 11.02
N ASP A 217 22.40 8.82 12.07
CA ASP A 217 21.89 8.13 13.26
C ASP A 217 20.43 7.73 13.06
N VAL A 218 19.64 8.58 12.42
CA VAL A 218 18.20 8.40 12.22
C VAL A 218 17.83 8.58 10.75
N VAL A 219 16.89 7.77 10.26
CA VAL A 219 16.31 7.92 8.93
C VAL A 219 14.79 7.86 8.95
N PHE A 220 14.16 8.68 8.11
CA PHE A 220 12.75 8.61 7.76
C PHE A 220 12.59 8.60 6.24
N THR A 221 11.84 7.64 5.69
CA THR A 221 11.65 7.48 4.24
C THR A 221 10.20 7.65 3.82
N GLY A 222 9.97 8.00 2.54
CA GLY A 222 8.65 8.03 1.94
C GLY A 222 8.48 9.05 0.82
N ASN A 223 7.28 9.12 0.24
CA ASN A 223 6.93 10.21 -0.68
C ASN A 223 6.70 11.48 0.14
N MET A 224 7.62 12.42 0.04
CA MET A 224 7.65 13.65 0.85
C MET A 224 6.69 14.75 0.35
N ASN A 225 5.83 14.44 -0.62
CA ASN A 225 4.67 15.26 -1.01
C ASN A 225 3.35 14.72 -0.45
N TYR A 226 3.37 13.57 0.21
CA TYR A 226 2.18 13.00 0.85
C TYR A 226 1.96 13.60 2.24
N PRO A 227 0.78 14.21 2.52
CA PRO A 227 0.53 14.96 3.75
C PRO A 227 0.92 14.25 5.06
N PRO A 228 0.61 12.96 5.28
CA PRO A 228 1.06 12.23 6.47
C PRO A 228 2.59 12.21 6.64
N ASN A 229 3.35 12.07 5.54
CA ASN A 229 4.80 12.06 5.61
C ASN A 229 5.37 13.46 5.86
N ILE A 230 4.73 14.51 5.31
CA ILE A 230 5.12 15.91 5.60
C ILE A 230 4.95 16.21 7.09
N MET A 231 3.83 15.79 7.69
CA MET A 231 3.57 15.98 9.13
C MET A 231 4.59 15.21 9.97
N ALA A 232 4.84 13.94 9.65
CA ALA A 232 5.81 13.11 10.33
C ALA A 232 7.23 13.69 10.26
N ALA A 233 7.67 14.15 9.09
CA ALA A 233 8.98 14.79 8.92
C ALA A 233 9.13 16.06 9.77
N LYS A 234 8.09 16.92 9.79
CA LYS A 234 8.09 18.13 10.62
C LYS A 234 8.14 17.78 12.10
N PHE A 235 7.34 16.84 12.56
CA PHE A 235 7.33 16.39 13.95
C PHE A 235 8.70 15.78 14.36
N LEU A 236 9.31 14.99 13.47
CA LEU A 236 10.62 14.42 13.72
C LEU A 236 11.70 15.49 13.89
N VAL A 237 11.71 16.52 13.03
CA VAL A 237 12.74 17.56 13.06
C VAL A 237 12.49 18.61 14.14
N ASN A 238 11.24 19.05 14.32
CA ASN A 238 10.95 20.19 15.19
C ASN A 238 10.75 19.78 16.65
N ASP A 239 10.24 18.56 16.91
CA ASP A 239 9.82 18.16 18.25
C ASP A 239 10.68 17.00 18.80
N ILE A 240 11.07 16.01 17.99
CA ILE A 240 11.79 14.83 18.46
C ILE A 240 13.33 15.07 18.44
N LEU A 241 13.87 15.54 17.31
CA LEU A 241 15.32 15.71 17.13
C LEU A 241 15.97 16.61 18.19
N PRO A 242 15.38 17.77 18.58
CA PRO A 242 15.95 18.60 19.63
C PRO A 242 16.09 17.89 20.97
N LEU A 243 15.14 17.00 21.30
CA LEU A 243 15.20 16.20 22.55
C LEU A 243 16.33 15.14 22.49
N ILE A 244 16.57 14.56 21.32
CA ILE A 244 17.70 13.65 21.14
C ILE A 244 19.02 14.41 21.28
N GLN A 245 19.15 15.56 20.64
CA GLN A 245 20.35 16.37 20.62
C GLN A 245 20.73 16.95 22.00
N GLN A 246 19.80 17.06 22.95
CA GLN A 246 20.13 17.40 24.36
C GLN A 246 21.07 16.35 24.99
N GLN A 247 21.03 15.08 24.59
CA GLN A 247 21.87 14.01 25.12
C GLN A 247 22.92 13.52 24.11
N LYS A 248 22.64 13.65 22.83
CA LYS A 248 23.51 13.27 21.71
C LYS A 248 23.59 14.41 20.69
N PRO A 249 24.39 15.46 20.96
CA PRO A 249 24.42 16.70 20.17
C PRO A 249 24.71 16.51 18.68
N ASP A 250 25.55 15.53 18.34
CA ASP A 250 26.01 15.26 16.97
C ASP A 250 25.04 14.38 16.16
N THR A 251 23.82 14.14 16.67
CA THR A 251 22.80 13.29 15.97
C THR A 251 22.48 13.85 14.60
N ARG A 252 22.65 13.02 13.56
CA ARG A 252 22.38 13.33 12.15
C ARG A 252 21.14 12.59 11.66
N LEU A 253 20.22 13.33 11.01
CA LEU A 253 18.97 12.83 10.50
C LEU A 253 18.95 12.86 8.97
N LEU A 254 18.53 11.75 8.35
CA LEU A 254 18.22 11.68 6.92
C LEU A 254 16.70 11.61 6.70
N ILE A 255 16.16 12.52 5.89
CA ILE A 255 14.81 12.44 5.32
C ILE A 255 14.95 12.09 3.84
N ALA A 256 14.58 10.87 3.45
CA ALA A 256 14.80 10.36 2.10
C ALA A 256 13.49 10.02 1.37
N GLY A 257 13.44 10.33 0.07
CA GLY A 257 12.37 9.89 -0.79
C GLY A 257 11.83 10.95 -1.76
N ALA A 258 10.92 10.51 -2.62
CA ALA A 258 10.45 11.27 -3.77
C ALA A 258 9.74 12.58 -3.42
N SER A 259 9.86 13.55 -4.35
CA SER A 259 9.02 14.75 -4.45
C SER A 259 8.91 15.57 -3.14
N PRO A 260 10.01 15.98 -2.49
CA PRO A 260 9.93 16.71 -1.23
C PRO A 260 9.19 18.03 -1.39
N HIS A 261 8.12 18.19 -0.59
CA HIS A 261 7.36 19.43 -0.50
C HIS A 261 8.26 20.59 -0.04
N PRO A 262 8.04 21.86 -0.48
CA PRO A 262 8.86 22.99 -0.05
C PRO A 262 9.05 23.08 1.48
N SER A 263 8.00 22.80 2.26
CA SER A 263 8.09 22.80 3.73
C SER A 263 8.91 21.64 4.31
N VAL A 264 9.18 20.57 3.57
CA VAL A 264 10.11 19.51 3.97
C VAL A 264 11.54 19.87 3.58
N LYS A 265 11.73 20.44 2.38
CA LYS A 265 13.04 20.97 1.96
C LYS A 265 13.58 22.01 2.92
N ALA A 266 12.70 22.87 3.46
CA ALA A 266 13.05 23.89 4.44
C ALA A 266 13.50 23.36 5.81
N LEU A 267 13.35 22.04 6.08
CA LEU A 267 13.84 21.40 7.30
C LEU A 267 15.34 21.07 7.25
N ALA A 268 15.97 21.17 6.08
CA ALA A 268 17.40 20.89 5.92
C ALA A 268 18.25 21.84 6.78
N SER A 269 19.25 21.28 7.45
CA SER A 269 20.21 22.01 8.32
C SER A 269 21.55 21.24 8.36
N GLU A 270 22.50 21.67 9.18
CA GLU A 270 23.77 20.95 9.37
C GLU A 270 23.54 19.50 9.88
N SER A 271 22.51 19.28 10.72
CA SER A 271 22.17 17.96 11.27
C SER A 271 21.06 17.23 10.51
N VAL A 272 20.37 17.88 9.55
CA VAL A 272 19.24 17.31 8.81
C VAL A 272 19.49 17.35 7.30
N THR A 273 19.60 16.18 6.70
CA THR A 273 19.71 16.02 5.24
C THR A 273 18.36 15.66 4.64
N VAL A 274 17.93 16.37 3.59
CA VAL A 274 16.75 16.03 2.77
C VAL A 274 17.23 15.62 1.39
N SER A 275 17.29 14.30 1.11
CA SER A 275 17.95 13.79 -0.12
C SER A 275 17.10 13.99 -1.39
N GLY A 276 15.78 14.03 -1.28
CA GLY A 276 14.91 13.86 -2.43
C GLY A 276 14.90 12.40 -2.93
N TRP A 277 14.66 12.22 -4.23
CA TRP A 277 14.68 10.89 -4.87
C TRP A 277 16.06 10.24 -4.77
N LEU A 278 16.07 8.96 -4.47
CA LEU A 278 17.26 8.09 -4.52
C LEU A 278 16.98 6.98 -5.52
N ASP A 279 17.96 6.65 -6.36
CA ASP A 279 17.84 5.56 -7.33
C ASP A 279 17.73 4.20 -6.62
N ASP A 280 18.39 4.06 -5.49
CA ASP A 280 18.27 2.92 -4.60
C ASP A 280 17.97 3.39 -3.17
N ILE A 281 16.70 3.24 -2.75
CA ILE A 281 16.25 3.62 -1.41
C ILE A 281 16.94 2.82 -0.28
N ARG A 282 17.48 1.63 -0.58
CA ARG A 282 18.20 0.82 0.39
C ARG A 282 19.42 1.55 0.96
N THR A 283 20.02 2.44 0.17
CA THR A 283 21.16 3.26 0.61
C THR A 283 20.80 4.17 1.79
N ALA A 284 19.56 4.69 1.82
CA ALA A 284 19.07 5.49 2.94
C ALA A 284 18.97 4.65 4.23
N TYR A 285 18.41 3.45 4.14
CA TYR A 285 18.35 2.52 5.26
C TYR A 285 19.74 2.08 5.69
N ALA A 286 20.57 1.62 4.75
CA ALA A 286 21.90 1.06 5.05
C ALA A 286 22.88 2.08 5.63
N SER A 287 22.79 3.36 5.24
CA SER A 287 23.64 4.43 5.80
C SER A 287 23.18 4.97 7.15
N SER A 288 22.08 4.42 7.71
CA SER A 288 21.48 4.92 8.95
C SER A 288 21.45 3.85 10.04
N LYS A 289 21.49 4.27 11.31
CA LYS A 289 21.47 3.36 12.47
C LYS A 289 20.06 2.96 12.86
N ILE A 290 19.10 3.90 12.88
CA ILE A 290 17.73 3.70 13.34
C ILE A 290 16.73 4.25 12.32
N PHE A 291 15.69 3.49 12.03
CA PHE A 291 14.54 3.96 11.24
C PHE A 291 13.45 4.49 12.18
N VAL A 292 12.85 5.63 11.84
CA VAL A 292 11.80 6.23 12.65
C VAL A 292 10.59 6.57 11.78
N ALA A 293 9.39 6.11 12.17
CA ALA A 293 8.12 6.42 11.50
C ALA A 293 7.12 7.07 12.46
N PRO A 294 7.26 8.38 12.78
CA PRO A 294 6.43 9.07 13.75
C PRO A 294 5.13 9.57 13.12
N MET A 295 4.33 8.63 12.60
CA MET A 295 3.11 8.91 11.87
C MET A 295 2.02 9.43 12.81
N GLN A 296 1.47 10.60 12.54
CA GLN A 296 0.40 11.23 13.32
C GLN A 296 -0.99 11.02 12.70
N ILE A 297 -1.04 10.65 11.44
CA ILE A 297 -2.25 10.34 10.68
C ILE A 297 -1.99 9.22 9.68
N GLY A 298 -3.02 8.48 9.31
CA GLY A 298 -2.94 7.33 8.40
C GLY A 298 -3.06 6.01 9.16
N THR A 299 -3.96 5.14 8.71
CA THR A 299 -4.32 3.88 9.40
C THR A 299 -3.87 2.64 8.64
N GLY A 300 -3.34 2.80 7.40
CA GLY A 300 -2.90 1.67 6.59
C GLY A 300 -1.51 1.15 6.97
N LEU A 301 -1.22 -0.06 6.51
CA LEU A 301 0.11 -0.67 6.65
C LEU A 301 1.19 0.23 6.04
N GLN A 302 2.24 0.49 6.82
CA GLN A 302 3.34 1.37 6.41
C GLN A 302 4.46 0.52 5.77
N ASN A 303 4.50 0.43 4.44
CA ASN A 303 5.51 -0.35 3.72
C ASN A 303 6.95 0.00 4.14
N LYS A 304 7.22 1.28 4.43
CA LYS A 304 8.53 1.74 4.91
C LYS A 304 9.01 1.06 6.21
N LEU A 305 8.08 0.62 7.09
CA LEU A 305 8.42 -0.16 8.28
C LEU A 305 8.84 -1.59 7.88
N LEU A 306 8.11 -2.21 6.95
CA LEU A 306 8.47 -3.53 6.42
C LEU A 306 9.83 -3.49 5.73
N GLU A 307 10.09 -2.44 4.95
CA GLU A 307 11.38 -2.20 4.26
C GLU A 307 12.53 -2.06 5.26
N ALA A 308 12.37 -1.23 6.29
CA ALA A 308 13.38 -1.03 7.34
C ALA A 308 13.67 -2.33 8.11
N MET A 309 12.63 -3.08 8.48
CA MET A 309 12.75 -4.36 9.16
C MET A 309 13.41 -5.43 8.27
N ALA A 310 13.08 -5.47 6.97
CA ALA A 310 13.75 -6.35 5.99
C ALA A 310 15.23 -6.02 5.82
N MET A 311 15.59 -4.74 5.91
CA MET A 311 16.98 -4.25 5.90
C MET A 311 17.72 -4.45 7.24
N LYS A 312 17.09 -5.09 8.24
CA LYS A 312 17.60 -5.25 9.60
C LYS A 312 18.00 -3.93 10.26
N ILE A 313 17.15 -2.90 10.07
CA ILE A 313 17.34 -1.61 10.75
C ILE A 313 16.39 -1.55 11.94
N PRO A 314 16.89 -1.35 13.18
CA PRO A 314 16.04 -1.20 14.35
C PRO A 314 15.09 -0.02 14.18
N SER A 315 13.83 -0.20 14.55
CA SER A 315 12.75 0.70 14.16
C SER A 315 11.99 1.23 15.37
N VAL A 316 11.64 2.52 15.30
CA VAL A 316 10.74 3.20 16.25
C VAL A 316 9.56 3.77 15.47
N CYS A 317 8.34 3.50 15.90
CA CYS A 317 7.15 4.04 15.22
C CYS A 317 6.08 4.53 16.20
N SER A 318 5.05 5.19 15.65
CA SER A 318 3.85 5.52 16.42
C SER A 318 2.98 4.28 16.66
N ASP A 319 2.19 4.32 17.72
CA ASP A 319 1.13 3.36 18.00
C ASP A 319 0.15 3.24 16.82
N LEU A 320 -0.15 4.36 16.18
CA LEU A 320 -0.98 4.41 14.97
C LEU A 320 -0.39 3.60 13.82
N ALA A 321 0.93 3.71 13.59
CA ALA A 321 1.61 2.96 12.53
C ALA A 321 1.72 1.47 12.87
N ASN A 322 1.96 1.13 14.15
CA ASN A 322 2.05 -0.26 14.59
C ASN A 322 0.70 -0.97 14.61
N LYS A 323 -0.42 -0.25 14.74
CA LYS A 323 -1.76 -0.85 14.78
C LYS A 323 -2.07 -1.71 13.55
N ALA A 324 -1.61 -1.29 12.35
CA ALA A 324 -1.78 -2.06 11.12
C ALA A 324 -0.69 -3.12 10.93
N LEU A 325 0.50 -2.89 11.49
CA LEU A 325 1.65 -3.80 11.42
C LEU A 325 1.52 -4.95 12.42
N ALA A 326 0.96 -4.68 13.61
CA ALA A 326 0.79 -5.63 14.71
C ALA A 326 2.11 -6.29 15.17
N ALA A 327 3.24 -5.59 15.07
CA ALA A 327 4.52 -6.06 15.59
C ALA A 327 4.57 -5.98 17.12
N ASN A 328 5.32 -6.91 17.75
CA ASN A 328 5.49 -6.93 19.20
C ASN A 328 6.33 -5.73 19.67
N THR A 329 5.69 -4.88 20.49
CA THR A 329 6.24 -3.60 20.92
C THR A 329 7.48 -3.68 21.80
N ASN A 330 7.74 -4.83 22.41
CA ASN A 330 8.88 -5.01 23.32
C ASN A 330 10.09 -5.66 22.63
N THR A 331 9.86 -6.35 21.53
CA THR A 331 10.91 -7.19 20.93
C THR A 331 11.18 -6.89 19.47
N GLU A 332 10.16 -6.56 18.67
CA GLU A 332 10.29 -6.37 17.22
C GLU A 332 10.37 -4.90 16.82
N ILE A 333 9.74 -4.04 17.63
CA ILE A 333 9.72 -2.59 17.37
C ILE A 333 9.57 -1.82 18.68
N ARG A 334 10.07 -0.57 18.73
CA ARG A 334 9.72 0.39 19.79
C ARG A 334 8.53 1.23 19.36
N VAL A 335 7.58 1.43 20.26
CA VAL A 335 6.33 2.16 19.95
C VAL A 335 6.13 3.30 20.94
N ALA A 336 5.87 4.49 20.41
CA ALA A 336 5.48 5.67 21.18
C ALA A 336 4.08 6.13 20.75
N ALA A 337 3.34 6.81 21.63
CA ALA A 337 2.10 7.45 21.22
C ALA A 337 2.37 8.50 20.13
N ALA A 338 1.46 8.64 19.18
CA ALA A 338 1.67 9.39 17.93
C ALA A 338 2.12 10.85 18.10
N GLN A 339 1.86 11.46 19.26
CA GLN A 339 2.23 12.85 19.58
C GLN A 339 3.24 12.97 20.74
N ASP A 340 3.77 11.86 21.23
CA ASP A 340 4.71 11.85 22.35
C ASP A 340 6.16 11.92 21.88
N ALA A 341 6.65 13.15 21.60
CA ALA A 341 8.02 13.38 21.19
C ALA A 341 9.06 12.89 22.22
N LYS A 342 8.74 12.93 23.53
CA LYS A 342 9.65 12.48 24.59
C LYS A 342 9.82 10.97 24.56
N ALA A 343 8.76 10.20 24.40
CA ALA A 343 8.84 8.75 24.27
C ALA A 343 9.61 8.34 23.01
N PHE A 344 9.37 8.99 21.86
CA PHE A 344 10.16 8.78 20.66
C PHE A 344 11.66 9.02 20.89
N ALA A 345 12.00 10.18 21.45
CA ALA A 345 13.39 10.54 21.73
C ALA A 345 14.03 9.53 22.70
N GLY A 346 13.33 9.12 23.77
CA GLY A 346 13.81 8.12 24.73
C GLY A 346 14.15 6.77 24.08
N HIS A 347 13.25 6.25 23.22
CA HIS A 347 13.49 5.00 22.49
C HIS A 347 14.68 5.11 21.51
N ILE A 348 14.80 6.25 20.80
CA ILE A 348 15.92 6.47 19.88
C ILE A 348 17.24 6.56 20.64
N ILE A 349 17.29 7.30 21.75
CA ILE A 349 18.48 7.45 22.58
C ILE A 349 18.91 6.09 23.17
N GLU A 350 17.96 5.27 23.64
CA GLU A 350 18.21 3.91 24.13
C GLU A 350 18.89 3.06 23.06
N LEU A 351 18.30 3.00 21.84
CA LEU A 351 18.83 2.20 20.74
C LEU A 351 20.18 2.71 20.20
N LEU A 352 20.40 4.04 20.19
CA LEU A 352 21.70 4.63 19.85
C LEU A 352 22.77 4.39 20.93
N GLY A 353 22.36 4.15 22.18
CA GLY A 353 23.25 3.90 23.31
C GLY A 353 23.57 2.44 23.54
N ASP A 354 22.80 1.51 23.01
CA ASP A 354 22.95 0.06 23.21
C ASP A 354 22.85 -0.69 21.88
N GLU A 355 24.01 -0.93 21.27
CA GLU A 355 24.10 -1.63 19.98
C GLU A 355 23.61 -3.09 20.08
N GLY A 356 23.77 -3.71 21.25
CA GLY A 356 23.27 -5.09 21.49
C GLY A 356 21.74 -5.16 21.39
N LYS A 357 21.04 -4.27 22.09
CA LYS A 357 19.57 -4.15 22.01
C LYS A 357 19.10 -3.78 20.62
N ALA A 358 19.77 -2.85 19.95
CA ALA A 358 19.44 -2.45 18.60
C ALA A 358 19.52 -3.63 17.62
N LYS A 359 20.60 -4.42 17.68
CA LYS A 359 20.81 -5.62 16.87
C LYS A 359 19.79 -6.71 17.18
N GLU A 360 19.51 -6.96 18.44
CA GLU A 360 18.51 -7.95 18.86
C GLU A 360 17.13 -7.61 18.31
N GLN A 361 16.70 -6.35 18.44
CA GLN A 361 15.42 -5.89 17.90
C GLN A 361 15.38 -6.05 16.37
N ALA A 362 16.44 -5.63 15.66
CA ALA A 362 16.52 -5.74 14.21
C ALA A 362 16.39 -7.18 13.70
N GLU A 363 17.04 -8.15 14.38
CA GLU A 363 16.93 -9.57 14.02
C GLU A 363 15.52 -10.14 14.28
N LYS A 364 14.88 -9.76 15.37
CA LYS A 364 13.50 -10.18 15.66
C LYS A 364 12.51 -9.55 14.65
N ALA A 365 12.68 -8.27 14.36
CA ALA A 365 11.90 -7.56 13.34
C ALA A 365 12.03 -8.20 11.94
N TYR A 366 13.24 -8.56 11.54
CA TYR A 366 13.50 -9.25 10.27
C TYR A 366 12.77 -10.59 10.20
N LYS A 367 12.86 -11.42 11.25
CA LYS A 367 12.16 -12.71 11.30
C LYS A 367 10.65 -12.54 11.24
N PHE A 368 10.10 -11.56 11.94
CA PHE A 368 8.68 -11.23 11.90
C PHE A 368 8.23 -10.87 10.47
N VAL A 369 8.96 -9.98 9.80
CA VAL A 369 8.61 -9.59 8.42
C VAL A 369 8.77 -10.74 7.44
N LEU A 370 9.83 -11.53 7.56
CA LEU A 370 10.06 -12.71 6.72
C LEU A 370 8.89 -13.70 6.78
N ASN A 371 8.38 -13.94 7.98
CA ASN A 371 7.33 -14.94 8.21
C ASN A 371 5.92 -14.41 7.89
N SER A 372 5.66 -13.11 8.12
CA SER A 372 4.28 -12.56 8.10
C SER A 372 4.02 -11.60 6.94
N TYR A 373 5.06 -10.99 6.37
CA TYR A 373 4.94 -9.90 5.41
C TYR A 373 5.84 -10.06 4.17
N SER A 374 6.35 -11.26 3.87
CA SER A 374 6.94 -11.50 2.56
C SER A 374 5.84 -11.58 1.49
N TRP A 375 6.13 -11.18 0.25
CA TRP A 375 5.15 -11.36 -0.84
C TRP A 375 4.78 -12.83 -1.04
N LYS A 376 5.72 -13.74 -0.77
CA LYS A 376 5.46 -15.18 -0.80
C LYS A 376 4.37 -15.56 0.20
N SER A 377 4.54 -15.22 1.49
CA SER A 377 3.55 -15.54 2.53
C SER A 377 2.21 -14.84 2.28
N SER A 378 2.22 -13.58 1.80
CA SER A 378 1.00 -12.87 1.42
C SER A 378 0.23 -13.57 0.30
N VAL A 379 0.93 -14.06 -0.73
CA VAL A 379 0.29 -14.74 -1.85
C VAL A 379 -0.14 -16.15 -1.50
N GLU A 380 0.54 -16.85 -0.61
CA GLU A 380 0.06 -18.14 -0.06
C GLU A 380 -1.31 -18.00 0.61
N VAL A 381 -1.52 -16.91 1.40
CA VAL A 381 -2.83 -16.58 1.96
C VAL A 381 -3.85 -16.25 0.87
N LEU A 382 -3.44 -15.52 -0.17
CA LEU A 382 -4.31 -15.22 -1.30
C LEU A 382 -4.72 -16.49 -2.07
N GLU A 383 -3.78 -17.40 -2.36
CA GLU A 383 -4.07 -18.68 -3.02
C GLU A 383 -5.02 -19.53 -2.19
N GLN A 384 -4.82 -19.59 -0.87
CA GLN A 384 -5.75 -20.27 0.04
C GLN A 384 -7.15 -19.64 0.00
N ALA A 385 -7.25 -18.31 -0.04
CA ALA A 385 -8.53 -17.63 -0.15
C ALA A 385 -9.23 -17.86 -1.51
N MET A 386 -8.45 -18.00 -2.59
CA MET A 386 -8.97 -18.20 -3.96
C MET A 386 -9.38 -19.65 -4.23
N PHE A 387 -8.64 -20.60 -3.70
CA PHE A 387 -8.71 -22.02 -4.10
C PHE A 387 -8.92 -22.97 -2.94
N GLY A 388 -8.80 -22.51 -1.69
CA GLY A 388 -9.10 -23.32 -0.51
C GLY A 388 -10.56 -23.75 -0.50
N GLU A 389 -10.84 -24.99 -0.08
CA GLU A 389 -12.20 -25.42 0.15
C GLU A 389 -12.78 -24.57 1.30
N LYS A 390 -13.99 -24.03 1.11
CA LYS A 390 -14.74 -23.44 2.22
C LYS A 390 -14.99 -24.57 3.20
N GLU A 391 -14.45 -24.50 4.42
CA GLU A 391 -14.90 -25.36 5.52
C GLU A 391 -16.41 -25.16 5.65
N GLN A 392 -17.16 -26.22 5.38
CA GLN A 392 -18.63 -26.28 5.41
C GLN A 392 -19.17 -26.19 6.83
#